data_e6845df9e96878e381aff7c37657b03b
#
_entry.id   e6845df9e96878e381aff7c37657b03b
#
_cell.length_a   1.000
_cell.length_b   1.000
_cell.length_c   1.000
_cell.angle_alpha   90.00
_cell.angle_beta   90.00
_cell.angle_gamma   90.00
#
_symmetry.space_group_name_H-M   'P 1'
#
loop_
_entity.id
_entity.type
_entity.pdbx_description
1 polymer ?
#
loop_
_entity_poly.entity_id
_entity_poly.type
_entity_poly.pdbx_seq_one_letter_code
_entity_poly.pdbx_strand_id
1 'polypeptide(L)'
;MILYIYLICHNNPNIKTHTYIGCTEHFLKRLNQHNGLEAGGPRITKRAAGSWKPILLLKHVSEDQTISAKLIKKEWKQSSRGIQSRIRRGFELAVKYNLSIVMPKTSDMNINIINYVTERWEGDRAVLTDQDWEHVLSSDF
;
A
#
# COMPACT_ATOMS: atom_id res chain seq x y z
N MET A 1 -7.08 16.12 -6.50
CA MET A 1 -5.91 15.66 -5.71
C MET A 1 -5.90 14.14 -5.64
N ILE A 2 -4.75 13.54 -5.88
CA ILE A 2 -4.59 12.09 -5.80
C ILE A 2 -3.81 11.75 -4.53
N LEU A 3 -4.37 10.86 -3.70
CA LEU A 3 -3.73 10.31 -2.54
C LEU A 3 -3.64 8.80 -2.69
N TYR A 4 -2.55 8.23 -2.21
CA TYR A 4 -2.37 6.79 -2.18
C TYR A 4 -2.47 6.31 -0.73
N ILE A 5 -3.40 5.40 -0.50
CA ILE A 5 -3.50 4.68 0.78
C ILE A 5 -2.74 3.40 0.56
N TYR A 6 -1.66 3.19 1.29
CA TYR A 6 -0.70 2.14 0.96
C TYR A 6 -0.50 1.15 2.10
N LEU A 7 -0.17 -0.06 1.70
CA LEU A 7 0.27 -1.14 2.59
C LEU A 7 1.70 -1.50 2.21
N ILE A 8 2.59 -1.43 3.18
CA ILE A 8 3.97 -1.90 3.05
C ILE A 8 4.25 -2.98 4.09
N CYS A 9 5.22 -3.84 3.79
CA CYS A 9 5.59 -4.96 4.63
C CYS A 9 7.09 -5.02 4.79
N HIS A 10 7.55 -5.33 6.00
CA HIS A 10 8.96 -5.56 6.28
C HIS A 10 9.32 -7.01 5.94
N ASN A 11 10.52 -7.25 5.41
CA ASN A 11 10.97 -8.58 5.04
C ASN A 11 11.18 -9.52 6.24
N ASN A 12 11.41 -8.97 7.42
CA ASN A 12 11.63 -9.78 8.62
C ASN A 12 10.31 -9.99 9.37
N PRO A 13 9.71 -11.21 9.33
CA PRO A 13 8.44 -11.48 10.00
C PRO A 13 8.54 -11.47 11.52
N ASN A 14 9.75 -11.50 12.08
CA ASN A 14 9.97 -11.49 13.53
C ASN A 14 9.86 -10.08 14.12
N ILE A 15 9.81 -9.05 13.29
CA ILE A 15 9.56 -7.69 13.76
C ILE A 15 8.10 -7.58 14.17
N LYS A 16 7.87 -7.09 15.40
CA LYS A 16 6.53 -7.02 16.01
C LYS A 16 5.52 -6.27 15.12
N THR A 17 5.95 -5.19 14.48
CA THR A 17 5.13 -4.46 13.53
C THR A 17 5.75 -4.58 12.14
N HIS A 18 5.40 -5.65 11.43
CA HIS A 18 5.96 -5.91 10.11
C HIS A 18 5.08 -5.43 8.95
N THR A 19 3.91 -4.85 9.24
CA THR A 19 3.05 -4.21 8.23
C THR A 19 2.74 -2.78 8.65
N TYR A 20 2.62 -1.90 7.67
CA TYR A 20 2.27 -0.50 7.91
C TYR A 20 1.30 -0.01 6.84
N ILE A 21 0.26 0.70 7.27
CA ILE A 21 -0.71 1.34 6.38
C ILE A 21 -0.60 2.84 6.57
N GLY A 22 -0.43 3.57 5.47
CA GLY A 22 -0.31 5.02 5.48
C GLY A 22 -1.04 5.66 4.32
N CYS A 23 -0.94 6.97 4.24
CA CYS A 23 -1.56 7.76 3.18
C CYS A 23 -0.61 8.87 2.77
N THR A 24 -0.44 9.08 1.47
CA THR A 24 0.48 10.09 0.95
C THR A 24 0.13 10.52 -0.47
N GLU A 25 0.49 11.74 -0.84
CA GLU A 25 0.49 12.20 -2.23
C GLU A 25 1.74 11.72 -2.98
N HIS A 26 2.83 11.44 -2.26
CA HIS A 26 4.15 11.14 -2.82
C HIS A 26 4.67 9.82 -2.26
N PHE A 27 4.27 8.73 -2.90
CA PHE A 27 4.53 7.39 -2.35
C PHE A 27 6.02 7.06 -2.33
N LEU A 28 6.76 7.29 -3.40
CA LEU A 28 8.19 6.95 -3.45
C LEU A 28 8.97 7.68 -2.35
N LYS A 29 8.71 8.97 -2.19
CA LYS A 29 9.32 9.76 -1.12
C LYS A 29 9.01 9.17 0.26
N ARG A 30 7.75 8.81 0.49
CA ARG A 30 7.32 8.23 1.76
C ARG A 30 7.96 6.87 1.99
N LEU A 31 8.04 6.02 0.97
CA LEU A 31 8.73 4.74 1.06
C LEU A 31 10.21 4.91 1.40
N ASN A 32 10.87 5.87 0.77
CA ASN A 32 12.26 6.20 1.07
C ASN A 32 12.44 6.66 2.52
N GLN A 33 11.48 7.42 3.05
CA GLN A 33 11.48 7.83 4.47
C GLN A 33 11.35 6.62 5.39
N HIS A 34 10.44 5.69 5.09
CA HIS A 34 10.30 4.45 5.86
C HIS A 34 11.59 3.62 5.85
N ASN A 35 12.29 3.60 4.74
CA ASN A 35 13.53 2.83 4.58
C ASN A 35 14.79 3.58 5.03
N GLY A 36 14.64 4.79 5.56
CA GLY A 36 15.77 5.56 6.05
C GLY A 36 16.65 6.19 4.98
N LEU A 37 16.19 6.20 3.72
CA LEU A 37 16.90 6.79 2.59
C LEU A 37 16.67 8.30 2.48
N GLU A 38 15.66 8.80 3.18
CA GLU A 38 15.28 10.21 3.22
C GLU A 38 14.87 10.59 4.64
N ALA A 39 15.08 11.85 5.03
CA ALA A 39 14.71 12.34 6.36
C ALA A 39 13.19 12.40 6.50
N GLY A 40 12.69 12.11 7.70
CA GLY A 40 11.26 12.10 8.01
C GLY A 40 10.71 10.71 8.17
N GLY A 41 9.38 10.61 8.20
CA GLY A 41 8.67 9.34 8.35
C GLY A 41 8.41 8.94 9.80
N PRO A 42 7.52 7.94 9.99
CA PRO A 42 7.12 7.49 11.33
C PRO A 42 8.25 6.79 12.08
N ARG A 43 8.28 6.99 13.39
CA ARG A 43 9.25 6.35 14.27
C ARG A 43 9.21 4.83 14.21
N ILE A 44 8.00 4.28 14.12
CA ILE A 44 7.79 2.84 14.15
C ILE A 44 8.45 2.12 12.96
N THR A 45 8.41 2.73 11.78
CA THR A 45 9.04 2.16 10.58
C THR A 45 10.53 2.43 10.53
N LYS A 46 11.00 3.55 11.09
CA LYS A 46 12.42 3.89 11.15
C LYS A 46 13.24 2.90 11.97
N ARG A 47 12.66 2.28 12.99
CA ARG A 47 13.33 1.26 13.80
C ARG A 47 13.72 0.03 13.00
N ALA A 48 13.03 -0.20 11.88
CA ALA A 48 13.25 -1.32 10.98
C ALA A 48 13.56 -0.83 9.56
N ALA A 49 14.28 0.29 9.46
CA ALA A 49 14.59 0.91 8.17
C ALA A 49 15.39 -0.02 7.25
N GLY A 50 15.17 0.14 5.94
CA GLY A 50 15.94 -0.53 4.90
C GLY A 50 15.30 -1.77 4.30
N SER A 51 14.17 -2.24 4.82
CA SER A 51 13.56 -3.50 4.35
C SER A 51 12.06 -3.43 4.12
N TRP A 52 11.50 -2.24 4.03
CA TRP A 52 10.08 -2.07 3.73
C TRP A 52 9.83 -2.20 2.23
N LYS A 53 8.88 -3.07 1.87
CA LYS A 53 8.47 -3.30 0.48
C LYS A 53 7.00 -2.96 0.30
N PRO A 54 6.65 -2.35 -0.85
CA PRO A 54 5.25 -2.06 -1.14
C PRO A 54 4.48 -3.34 -1.46
N ILE A 55 3.23 -3.40 -1.01
CA ILE A 55 2.34 -4.53 -1.25
C ILE A 55 1.20 -4.13 -2.18
N LEU A 56 0.45 -3.10 -1.80
CA LEU A 56 -0.58 -2.55 -2.66
C LEU A 56 -0.91 -1.12 -2.24
N LEU A 57 -1.40 -0.34 -3.20
CA LEU A 57 -1.86 1.01 -2.97
C LEU A 57 -3.30 1.15 -3.46
N LEU A 58 -4.12 1.85 -2.70
CA LEU A 58 -5.45 2.26 -3.12
C LEU A 58 -5.36 3.71 -3.59
N LYS A 59 -5.72 3.94 -4.86
CA LYS A 59 -5.68 5.26 -5.46
C LYS A 59 -6.98 6.00 -5.14
N HIS A 60 -6.86 7.07 -4.36
CA HIS A 60 -7.97 7.92 -3.96
C HIS A 60 -7.91 9.23 -4.73
N VAL A 61 -8.94 9.50 -5.54
CA VAL A 61 -9.08 10.76 -6.28
C VAL A 61 -10.13 11.59 -5.55
N SER A 62 -9.72 12.67 -4.89
CA SER A 62 -10.58 13.45 -3.99
C SER A 62 -11.85 13.95 -4.65
N GLU A 63 -11.78 14.32 -5.92
CA GLU A 63 -12.91 14.84 -6.68
C GLU A 63 -14.00 13.79 -6.91
N ASP A 64 -13.62 12.50 -6.90
CA ASP A 64 -14.51 11.38 -7.19
C ASP A 64 -15.03 10.67 -5.94
N GLN A 65 -14.50 11.04 -4.75
CA GLN A 65 -14.77 10.31 -3.52
C GLN A 65 -15.49 11.18 -2.50
N THR A 66 -16.54 10.61 -1.88
CA THR A 66 -17.27 11.27 -0.80
C THR A 66 -16.61 11.06 0.57
N ILE A 67 -15.84 9.97 0.71
CA ILE A 67 -15.14 9.63 1.95
C ILE A 67 -13.66 9.98 1.82
N SER A 68 -13.10 10.61 2.84
CA SER A 68 -11.69 11.02 2.82
C SER A 68 -10.74 9.82 2.87
N ALA A 69 -9.57 9.98 2.27
CA ALA A 69 -8.54 8.94 2.30
C ALA A 69 -8.10 8.60 3.74
N LYS A 70 -8.09 9.59 4.64
CA LYS A 70 -7.73 9.37 6.05
C LYS A 70 -8.73 8.47 6.77
N LEU A 71 -10.02 8.59 6.48
CA LEU A 71 -11.04 7.73 7.06
C LEU A 71 -10.94 6.30 6.52
N ILE A 72 -10.68 6.15 5.24
CA ILE A 72 -10.46 4.83 4.63
C ILE A 72 -9.21 4.16 5.23
N LYS A 73 -8.13 4.90 5.38
CA LYS A 73 -6.92 4.41 6.04
C LYS A 73 -7.22 3.91 7.46
N LYS A 74 -7.98 4.68 8.22
CA LYS A 74 -8.36 4.32 9.59
C LYS A 74 -9.19 3.05 9.62
N GLU A 75 -10.18 2.92 8.73
CA GLU A 75 -10.98 1.70 8.62
C GLU A 75 -10.11 0.49 8.29
N TRP A 76 -9.17 0.64 7.34
CA TRP A 76 -8.25 -0.43 6.97
C TRP A 76 -7.42 -0.90 8.16
N LYS A 77 -6.83 0.03 8.88
CA LYS A 77 -6.00 -0.29 10.06
C LYS A 77 -6.79 -0.96 11.17
N GLN A 78 -8.00 -0.50 11.44
CA GLN A 78 -8.82 -0.99 12.55
C GLN A 78 -9.49 -2.33 12.25
N SER A 79 -9.73 -2.65 10.99
CA SER A 79 -10.47 -3.84 10.59
C SER A 79 -9.58 -5.01 10.17
N SER A 80 -8.27 -4.89 10.29
CA SER A 80 -7.34 -5.91 9.82
C SER A 80 -6.06 -5.96 10.65
N ARG A 81 -5.48 -7.16 10.76
CA ARG A 81 -4.19 -7.40 11.41
C ARG A 81 -3.40 -8.44 10.63
N GLY A 82 -2.09 -8.21 10.49
CA GLY A 82 -1.22 -9.09 9.75
C GLY A 82 -1.35 -8.93 8.24
N ILE A 83 -0.38 -9.49 7.51
CA ILE A 83 -0.25 -9.21 6.08
C ILE A 83 -1.43 -9.77 5.26
N GLN A 84 -1.83 -11.01 5.50
CA GLN A 84 -2.90 -11.62 4.72
C GLN A 84 -4.25 -10.94 4.94
N SER A 85 -4.58 -10.66 6.21
CA SER A 85 -5.80 -9.94 6.57
C SER A 85 -5.83 -8.54 5.94
N ARG A 86 -4.71 -7.85 5.97
CA ARG A 86 -4.59 -6.50 5.42
C ARG A 86 -4.68 -6.46 3.90
N ILE A 87 -4.10 -7.45 3.22
CA ILE A 87 -4.25 -7.57 1.76
C ILE A 87 -5.72 -7.77 1.41
N ARG A 88 -6.38 -8.74 2.02
CA ARG A 88 -7.79 -9.03 1.78
C ARG A 88 -8.67 -7.81 2.04
N ARG A 89 -8.45 -7.15 3.19
CA ARG A 89 -9.23 -5.97 3.55
C ARG A 89 -9.02 -4.81 2.57
N GLY A 90 -7.80 -4.63 2.08
CA GLY A 90 -7.50 -3.62 1.06
C GLY A 90 -8.32 -3.82 -0.20
N PHE A 91 -8.41 -5.04 -0.71
CA PHE A 91 -9.26 -5.35 -1.87
C PHE A 91 -10.74 -5.09 -1.57
N GLU A 92 -11.22 -5.49 -0.40
CA GLU A 92 -12.62 -5.23 0.00
C GLU A 92 -12.92 -3.73 0.05
N LEU A 93 -12.03 -2.94 0.60
CA LEU A 93 -12.19 -1.48 0.69
C LEU A 93 -12.14 -0.82 -0.69
N ALA A 94 -11.31 -1.33 -1.59
CA ALA A 94 -11.28 -0.84 -2.97
C ALA A 94 -12.63 -1.03 -3.66
N VAL A 95 -13.28 -2.17 -3.46
CA VAL A 95 -14.62 -2.42 -3.97
C VAL A 95 -15.64 -1.51 -3.28
N LYS A 96 -15.59 -1.45 -1.95
CA LYS A 96 -16.55 -0.67 -1.14
C LYS A 96 -16.57 0.80 -1.53
N TYR A 97 -15.38 1.39 -1.74
CA TYR A 97 -15.24 2.81 -2.01
C TYR A 97 -14.92 3.13 -3.47
N ASN A 98 -14.98 2.13 -4.33
CA ASN A 98 -14.71 2.27 -5.77
C ASN A 98 -13.34 2.91 -6.04
N LEU A 99 -12.30 2.36 -5.41
CA LEU A 99 -10.93 2.82 -5.58
C LEU A 99 -10.19 1.90 -6.55
N SER A 100 -9.30 2.47 -7.35
CA SER A 100 -8.38 1.68 -8.16
C SER A 100 -7.28 1.10 -7.30
N ILE A 101 -6.88 -0.13 -7.60
CA ILE A 101 -5.75 -0.78 -6.93
C ILE A 101 -4.52 -0.65 -7.81
N VAL A 102 -3.44 -0.18 -7.23
CA VAL A 102 -2.13 -0.11 -7.87
C VAL A 102 -1.22 -1.11 -7.17
N MET A 103 -0.64 -2.02 -7.94
CA MET A 103 0.29 -3.00 -7.39
C MET A 103 1.69 -2.77 -7.95
N PRO A 104 2.72 -2.97 -7.11
CA PRO A 104 4.09 -2.92 -7.58
C PRO A 104 4.38 -4.06 -8.55
N LYS A 105 5.43 -3.88 -9.36
CA LYS A 105 5.92 -4.94 -10.25
C LYS A 105 6.30 -6.17 -9.43
N THR A 106 6.18 -7.34 -10.05
CA THR A 106 6.49 -8.62 -9.39
C THR A 106 7.91 -8.67 -8.85
N SER A 107 8.87 -8.00 -9.51
CA SER A 107 10.26 -7.90 -9.04
C SER A 107 10.41 -7.17 -7.71
N ASP A 108 9.45 -6.31 -7.37
CA ASP A 108 9.47 -5.52 -6.14
C ASP A 108 8.72 -6.17 -4.99
N MET A 109 8.08 -7.31 -5.23
CA MET A 109 7.23 -8.00 -4.26
C MET A 109 7.81 -9.36 -3.87
N ASN A 110 7.44 -9.82 -2.68
CA ASN A 110 7.71 -11.19 -2.25
C ASN A 110 6.82 -12.16 -3.06
N ILE A 111 7.41 -13.26 -3.56
CA ILE A 111 6.69 -14.24 -4.38
C ILE A 111 5.50 -14.86 -3.65
N ASN A 112 5.59 -15.07 -2.35
CA ASN A 112 4.48 -15.64 -1.56
C ASN A 112 3.29 -14.70 -1.52
N ILE A 113 3.52 -13.39 -1.48
CA ILE A 113 2.47 -12.37 -1.53
C ILE A 113 1.82 -12.35 -2.90
N ILE A 114 2.63 -12.42 -3.97
CA ILE A 114 2.13 -12.47 -5.35
C ILE A 114 1.21 -13.67 -5.52
N ASN A 115 1.64 -14.85 -5.10
CA ASN A 115 0.85 -16.07 -5.22
C ASN A 115 -0.45 -15.96 -4.42
N TYR A 116 -0.38 -15.44 -3.20
CA TYR A 116 -1.55 -15.24 -2.36
C TYR A 116 -2.60 -14.34 -3.04
N VAL A 117 -2.14 -13.23 -3.60
CA VAL A 117 -3.02 -12.27 -4.28
C VAL A 117 -3.60 -12.88 -5.55
N THR A 118 -2.76 -13.51 -6.38
CA THR A 118 -3.16 -14.11 -7.65
C THR A 118 -4.22 -15.19 -7.45
N GLU A 119 -4.05 -16.06 -6.46
CA GLU A 119 -4.99 -17.13 -6.18
C GLU A 119 -6.38 -16.65 -5.74
N ARG A 120 -6.45 -15.52 -5.04
CA ARG A 120 -7.67 -15.08 -4.37
C ARG A 120 -8.39 -13.92 -5.06
N TRP A 121 -7.68 -13.15 -5.85
CA TRP A 121 -8.17 -11.88 -6.34
C TRP A 121 -8.08 -11.72 -7.85
N GLU A 122 -8.02 -12.84 -8.59
CA GLU A 122 -8.14 -12.81 -10.04
C GLU A 122 -9.53 -12.32 -10.44
N GLY A 123 -9.60 -11.37 -11.39
CA GLY A 123 -10.81 -10.89 -12.01
C GLY A 123 -11.09 -9.41 -11.83
N ASP A 124 -12.33 -9.02 -12.02
CA ASP A 124 -12.79 -7.65 -12.25
C ASP A 124 -12.67 -6.67 -11.08
N ARG A 125 -12.15 -7.11 -9.95
CA ARG A 125 -12.16 -6.32 -8.71
C ARG A 125 -10.88 -5.54 -8.46
N ALA A 126 -9.83 -5.85 -9.20
CA ALA A 126 -8.55 -5.20 -9.04
C ALA A 126 -8.06 -4.73 -10.40
N VAL A 127 -7.76 -3.45 -10.51
CA VAL A 127 -7.08 -2.93 -11.68
C VAL A 127 -5.58 -3.03 -11.38
N LEU A 128 -4.98 -4.11 -11.87
CA LEU A 128 -3.54 -4.31 -11.77
C LEU A 128 -2.90 -3.61 -12.96
N THR A 129 -2.27 -2.46 -12.75
CA THR A 129 -1.68 -1.72 -13.84
C THR A 129 -0.22 -1.40 -13.56
N ASP A 130 0.68 -1.99 -14.35
CA ASP A 130 2.08 -1.61 -14.34
C ASP A 130 2.25 -0.15 -14.73
N GLN A 131 1.39 0.35 -15.59
CA GLN A 131 1.39 1.73 -16.03
C GLN A 131 1.08 2.69 -14.88
N ASP A 132 0.10 2.38 -14.03
CA ASP A 132 -0.20 3.19 -12.84
C ASP A 132 0.96 3.15 -11.86
N TRP A 133 1.62 2.01 -11.71
CA TRP A 133 2.80 1.89 -10.86
C TRP A 133 3.94 2.80 -11.36
N GLU A 134 4.23 2.77 -12.65
CA GLU A 134 5.24 3.65 -13.24
C GLU A 134 4.88 5.12 -13.04
N HIS A 135 3.60 5.47 -13.15
CA HIS A 135 3.13 6.83 -12.90
C HIS A 135 3.35 7.23 -11.44
N VAL A 136 3.05 6.34 -10.50
CA VAL A 136 3.33 6.58 -9.07
C VAL A 136 4.79 6.90 -8.84
N LEU A 137 5.69 6.10 -9.42
CA LEU A 137 7.13 6.31 -9.26
C LEU A 137 7.61 7.62 -9.91
N SER A 138 7.08 7.96 -11.08
CA SER A 138 7.51 9.17 -11.80
C SER A 138 6.94 10.46 -11.22
N SER A 139 5.73 10.41 -10.64
CA SER A 139 5.07 11.59 -10.09
C SER A 139 5.64 12.03 -8.73
N ASP A 140 6.45 11.19 -8.10
CA ASP A 140 7.08 11.48 -6.81
C ASP A 140 8.33 12.36 -6.96
N PHE A 141 8.68 12.68 -8.18
CA PHE A 141 9.76 13.60 -8.53
C PHE A 141 9.19 14.86 -9.22
#